data_c57a1b89ee75b8dc1ef784d7930ff835
#
_entry.id   c57a1b89ee75b8dc1ef784d7930ff835
#
_cell.length_a   1.000
_cell.length_b   1.000
_cell.length_c   1.000
_cell.angle_alpha   90.00
_cell.angle_beta   90.00
_cell.angle_gamma   90.00
#
_symmetry.space_group_name_H-M   'P 1'
#
loop_
_entity.id
_entity.type
_entity.pdbx_description
1 polymer ?
#
loop_
_entity_poly.entity_id
_entity_poly.type
_entity_poly.pdbx_seq_one_letter_code
_entity_poly.pdbx_strand_id
1 'polypeptide(L)'
;MTEIIGILNLTMDSFSDGGMYYDLTSAKKHISEMIEQGTDVIDIGAESTRSGFSDVDEDSQIKTLAPIIEFITNKYTIDISIDTRSSKVANAFSDKSISFINDVSSGTHDRNMLEIVSKLGCNYIMTHMPDEHQKGINKDYKNILEELDTYFTERIKSCLDEGIDKDKIIIDPGIGFGKSGDDNITILENIDFLHKIHNKICIGTSNKRYSSTLFNGIETKDDLKVANVVSSTLCALKGTAFLRVHDVGITKEAILIVNKAKSV
;
A
#
# COMPACT_ATOMS: atom_id res chain seq x y z
N MET A 1 16.16 5.24 6.68
CA MET A 1 15.34 6.38 6.19
C MET A 1 14.01 5.81 5.73
N THR A 2 12.93 6.57 5.87
CA THR A 2 11.61 6.16 5.35
C THR A 2 11.55 6.34 3.84
N GLU A 3 11.17 5.31 3.10
CA GLU A 3 10.99 5.31 1.65
C GLU A 3 9.53 5.60 1.27
N ILE A 4 9.33 6.18 0.09
CA ILE A 4 8.01 6.58 -0.40
C ILE A 4 7.59 5.66 -1.53
N ILE A 5 6.43 5.03 -1.36
CA ILE A 5 5.74 4.24 -2.37
C ILE A 5 4.63 5.10 -2.98
N GLY A 6 4.83 5.54 -4.22
CA GLY A 6 3.86 6.32 -4.98
C GLY A 6 2.78 5.44 -5.59
N ILE A 7 1.51 5.74 -5.31
CA ILE A 7 0.34 4.94 -5.71
C ILE A 7 -0.14 5.32 -7.11
N LEU A 8 -0.25 4.33 -7.99
CA LEU A 8 -0.91 4.43 -9.28
C LEU A 8 -2.06 3.41 -9.38
N ASN A 9 -3.28 3.86 -9.15
CA ASN A 9 -4.47 3.02 -9.32
C ASN A 9 -5.01 3.15 -10.74
N LEU A 10 -5.05 2.04 -11.48
CA LEU A 10 -5.50 1.93 -12.87
C LEU A 10 -6.92 1.34 -12.95
N THR A 11 -7.80 1.77 -12.05
CA THR A 11 -9.18 1.29 -11.98
C THR A 11 -10.12 2.20 -12.78
N MET A 12 -11.20 1.62 -13.33
CA MET A 12 -12.22 2.39 -14.08
C MET A 12 -12.83 3.52 -13.25
N ASP A 13 -12.90 3.37 -11.93
CA ASP A 13 -13.45 4.38 -11.01
C ASP A 13 -12.47 5.53 -10.70
N SER A 14 -11.18 5.33 -10.91
CA SER A 14 -10.14 6.33 -10.55
C SER A 14 -10.10 7.52 -11.50
N PHE A 15 -10.75 7.41 -12.67
CA PHE A 15 -10.79 8.42 -13.72
C PHE A 15 -12.23 8.85 -14.06
N SER A 16 -13.18 8.70 -13.13
CA SER A 16 -14.58 9.05 -13.33
C SER A 16 -14.84 10.54 -13.21
N ASP A 17 -14.74 11.22 -14.38
CA ASP A 17 -15.77 12.20 -14.80
C ASP A 17 -16.27 11.76 -16.18
N GLY A 18 -17.09 10.68 -16.18
CA GLY A 18 -17.82 10.25 -17.40
C GLY A 18 -17.15 9.12 -18.20
N GLY A 19 -16.94 7.97 -17.58
CA GLY A 19 -16.98 6.66 -18.24
C GLY A 19 -16.33 6.54 -19.60
N MET A 20 -15.04 6.79 -19.78
CA MET A 20 -14.35 6.36 -20.99
C MET A 20 -12.83 6.32 -20.81
N TYR A 21 -12.27 5.17 -21.13
CA TYR A 21 -10.86 4.92 -21.45
C TYR A 21 -9.83 5.44 -20.44
N TYR A 22 -9.31 4.49 -19.66
CA TYR A 22 -8.00 4.56 -19.12
C TYR A 22 -7.06 5.32 -20.07
N ASP A 23 -6.72 6.57 -19.75
CA ASP A 23 -5.76 7.33 -20.56
C ASP A 23 -4.34 6.94 -20.15
N LEU A 24 -3.76 6.02 -20.93
CA LEU A 24 -2.38 5.57 -20.79
C LEU A 24 -1.38 6.76 -20.78
N THR A 25 -1.71 7.83 -21.48
CA THR A 25 -0.91 9.05 -21.53
C THR A 25 -0.90 9.77 -20.19
N SER A 26 -2.05 9.91 -19.56
CA SER A 26 -2.17 10.52 -18.23
C SER A 26 -1.47 9.69 -17.16
N ALA A 27 -1.59 8.35 -17.21
CA ALA A 27 -0.89 7.46 -16.30
C ALA A 27 0.64 7.57 -16.46
N LYS A 28 1.15 7.55 -17.67
CA LYS A 28 2.58 7.75 -17.96
C LYS A 28 3.09 9.11 -17.50
N LYS A 29 2.29 10.16 -17.67
CA LYS A 29 2.62 11.50 -17.18
C LYS A 29 2.69 11.51 -15.65
N HIS A 30 1.69 10.94 -14.97
CA HIS A 30 1.66 10.88 -13.52
C HIS A 30 2.82 10.08 -12.93
N ILE A 31 3.22 8.96 -13.56
CA ILE A 31 4.43 8.23 -13.19
C ILE A 31 5.66 9.12 -13.28
N SER A 32 5.81 9.85 -14.41
CA SER A 32 6.95 10.76 -14.59
C SER A 32 6.99 11.83 -13.49
N GLU A 33 5.83 12.42 -13.15
CA GLU A 33 5.69 13.40 -12.07
C GLU A 33 6.06 12.83 -10.70
N MET A 34 5.60 11.61 -10.35
CA MET A 34 5.95 10.96 -9.09
C MET A 34 7.46 10.68 -8.99
N ILE A 35 8.10 10.27 -10.10
CA ILE A 35 9.56 10.03 -10.14
C ILE A 35 10.32 11.35 -9.98
N GLU A 36 9.91 12.42 -10.67
CA GLU A 36 10.49 13.75 -10.52
C GLU A 36 10.33 14.32 -9.10
N GLN A 37 9.23 13.99 -8.43
CA GLN A 37 8.97 14.33 -7.03
C GLN A 37 9.76 13.48 -6.03
N GLY A 38 10.46 12.44 -6.49
CA GLY A 38 11.37 11.63 -5.68
C GLY A 38 10.70 10.47 -4.96
N THR A 39 9.73 9.79 -5.59
CA THR A 39 9.27 8.49 -5.10
C THR A 39 10.38 7.46 -5.18
N ASP A 40 10.41 6.53 -4.25
CA ASP A 40 11.40 5.46 -4.21
C ASP A 40 10.88 4.20 -4.91
N VAL A 41 9.55 3.97 -4.87
CA VAL A 41 8.85 2.84 -5.50
C VAL A 41 7.59 3.34 -6.20
N ILE A 42 7.23 2.78 -7.36
CA ILE A 42 5.92 2.97 -8.00
C ILE A 42 5.06 1.73 -7.74
N ASP A 43 3.94 1.89 -7.04
CA ASP A 43 2.99 0.82 -6.74
C ASP A 43 1.79 0.87 -7.68
N ILE A 44 1.61 -0.18 -8.48
CA ILE A 44 0.67 -0.19 -9.60
C ILE A 44 -0.40 -1.26 -9.35
N GLY A 45 -1.66 -0.82 -9.26
CA GLY A 45 -2.81 -1.71 -9.08
C GLY A 45 -3.88 -1.52 -10.16
N ALA A 46 -4.48 -2.61 -10.63
CA ALA A 46 -5.60 -2.60 -11.57
C ALA A 46 -6.94 -3.02 -10.94
N GLU A 47 -6.93 -3.28 -9.64
CA GLU A 47 -8.12 -3.62 -8.85
C GLU A 47 -8.32 -2.58 -7.74
N SER A 48 -9.58 -2.14 -7.55
CA SER A 48 -9.89 -1.23 -6.42
C SER A 48 -9.98 -2.03 -5.14
N THR A 49 -9.39 -1.52 -4.06
CA THR A 49 -9.52 -2.08 -2.71
C THR A 49 -10.34 -1.18 -1.79
N ARG A 50 -11.18 -0.28 -2.36
CA ARG A 50 -12.11 0.55 -1.59
C ARG A 50 -13.18 -0.32 -0.94
N SER A 51 -13.71 0.15 0.19
CA SER A 51 -14.80 -0.55 0.91
C SER A 51 -15.94 -0.95 -0.03
N GLY A 52 -16.33 -2.24 -0.02
CA GLY A 52 -17.36 -2.78 -0.91
C GLY A 52 -16.92 -3.02 -2.36
N PHE A 53 -15.63 -3.15 -2.63
CA PHE A 53 -15.10 -3.39 -3.97
C PHE A 53 -15.53 -4.75 -4.55
N SER A 54 -15.53 -4.83 -5.89
CA SER A 54 -15.74 -6.08 -6.63
C SER A 54 -14.44 -6.54 -7.26
N ASP A 55 -14.29 -7.86 -7.38
CA ASP A 55 -13.11 -8.47 -7.99
C ASP A 55 -13.05 -8.11 -9.49
N VAL A 56 -11.84 -7.86 -9.98
CA VAL A 56 -11.53 -7.67 -11.40
C VAL A 56 -10.86 -8.93 -11.93
N ASP A 57 -11.29 -9.42 -13.09
CA ASP A 57 -10.69 -10.63 -13.65
C ASP A 57 -9.19 -10.43 -13.94
N GLU A 58 -8.42 -11.50 -13.76
CA GLU A 58 -6.97 -11.47 -13.79
C GLU A 58 -6.39 -11.09 -15.16
N ASP A 59 -7.02 -11.54 -16.26
CA ASP A 59 -6.55 -11.22 -17.62
C ASP A 59 -6.75 -9.74 -17.93
N SER A 60 -7.83 -9.14 -17.43
CA SER A 60 -8.06 -7.69 -17.48
C SER A 60 -7.03 -6.91 -16.66
N GLN A 61 -6.70 -7.39 -15.45
CA GLN A 61 -5.63 -6.79 -14.64
C GLN A 61 -4.30 -6.82 -15.39
N ILE A 62 -3.88 -7.98 -15.91
CA ILE A 62 -2.62 -8.15 -16.64
C ILE A 62 -2.58 -7.24 -17.88
N LYS A 63 -3.67 -7.19 -18.66
CA LYS A 63 -3.78 -6.33 -19.84
C LYS A 63 -3.64 -4.84 -19.50
N THR A 64 -4.15 -4.43 -18.35
CA THR A 64 -4.08 -3.04 -17.87
C THR A 64 -2.69 -2.68 -17.39
N LEU A 65 -2.03 -3.59 -16.66
CA LEU A 65 -0.72 -3.35 -16.05
C LEU A 65 0.43 -3.41 -17.07
N ALA A 66 0.37 -4.33 -18.05
CA ALA A 66 1.46 -4.61 -18.97
C ALA A 66 2.06 -3.36 -19.67
N PRO A 67 1.26 -2.47 -20.30
CA PRO A 67 1.81 -1.31 -21.02
C PRO A 67 2.42 -0.26 -20.09
N ILE A 68 2.05 -0.25 -18.82
CA ILE A 68 2.61 0.64 -17.79
C ILE A 68 3.93 0.10 -17.27
N ILE A 69 3.98 -1.19 -16.93
CA ILE A 69 5.21 -1.85 -16.48
C ILE A 69 6.28 -1.76 -17.59
N GLU A 70 5.91 -2.03 -18.85
CA GLU A 70 6.80 -1.88 -19.99
C GLU A 70 7.31 -0.42 -20.13
N PHE A 71 6.46 0.57 -19.98
CA PHE A 71 6.87 1.97 -20.02
C PHE A 71 7.88 2.30 -18.93
N ILE A 72 7.65 1.85 -17.69
CA ILE A 72 8.56 2.13 -16.56
C ILE A 72 9.90 1.44 -16.78
N THR A 73 9.89 0.13 -17.07
CA THR A 73 11.12 -0.66 -17.23
C THR A 73 12.00 -0.19 -18.40
N ASN A 74 11.39 0.36 -19.46
CA ASN A 74 12.13 0.88 -20.61
C ASN A 74 12.69 2.30 -20.40
N LYS A 75 12.12 3.08 -19.48
CA LYS A 75 12.45 4.52 -19.38
C LYS A 75 13.16 4.89 -18.07
N TYR A 76 12.91 4.13 -16.98
CA TYR A 76 13.37 4.49 -15.65
C TYR A 76 14.07 3.34 -14.95
N THR A 77 14.99 3.69 -14.06
CA THR A 77 15.57 2.76 -13.09
C THR A 77 14.94 3.08 -11.74
N ILE A 78 13.84 2.42 -11.44
CA ILE A 78 13.06 2.61 -10.22
C ILE A 78 12.43 1.29 -9.80
N ASP A 79 12.23 1.08 -8.51
CA ASP A 79 11.55 -0.08 -7.98
C ASP A 79 10.05 -0.09 -8.35
N ILE A 80 9.55 -1.26 -8.74
CA ILE A 80 8.15 -1.46 -9.11
C ILE A 80 7.50 -2.39 -8.10
N SER A 81 6.34 -1.97 -7.61
CA SER A 81 5.41 -2.77 -6.82
C SER A 81 4.18 -3.10 -7.66
N ILE A 82 3.71 -4.35 -7.59
CA ILE A 82 2.41 -4.75 -8.14
C ILE A 82 1.43 -4.93 -6.98
N ASP A 83 0.36 -4.10 -6.98
CA ASP A 83 -0.75 -4.20 -6.03
C ASP A 83 -1.78 -5.20 -6.58
N THR A 84 -1.73 -6.42 -6.08
CA THR A 84 -2.62 -7.52 -6.50
C THR A 84 -2.76 -8.60 -5.44
N ARG A 85 -3.95 -9.23 -5.40
CA ARG A 85 -4.25 -10.42 -4.59
C ARG A 85 -4.14 -11.73 -5.39
N SER A 86 -3.82 -11.66 -6.69
CA SER A 86 -3.74 -12.81 -7.58
C SER A 86 -2.31 -13.22 -7.86
N SER A 87 -1.99 -14.47 -7.58
CA SER A 87 -0.72 -15.10 -7.92
C SER A 87 -0.47 -15.14 -9.44
N LYS A 88 -1.54 -15.29 -10.23
CA LYS A 88 -1.47 -15.27 -11.69
C LYS A 88 -1.03 -13.89 -12.20
N VAL A 89 -1.58 -12.81 -11.65
CA VAL A 89 -1.20 -11.43 -12.00
C VAL A 89 0.25 -11.17 -11.59
N ALA A 90 0.64 -11.52 -10.36
CA ALA A 90 2.01 -11.38 -9.87
C ALA A 90 3.01 -12.14 -10.77
N ASN A 91 2.70 -13.39 -11.13
CA ASN A 91 3.57 -14.23 -11.96
C ASN A 91 3.64 -13.79 -13.43
N ALA A 92 2.62 -13.09 -13.95
CA ALA A 92 2.60 -12.62 -15.33
C ALA A 92 3.76 -11.65 -15.66
N PHE A 93 4.37 -11.05 -14.65
CA PHE A 93 5.47 -10.11 -14.79
C PHE A 93 6.78 -10.63 -14.20
N SER A 94 6.92 -11.95 -14.05
CA SER A 94 8.12 -12.60 -13.48
C SER A 94 9.40 -12.38 -14.30
N ASP A 95 9.29 -12.05 -15.59
CA ASP A 95 10.40 -11.67 -16.47
C ASP A 95 10.79 -10.18 -16.36
N LYS A 96 10.05 -9.40 -15.59
CA LYS A 96 10.31 -7.98 -15.32
C LYS A 96 10.99 -7.83 -13.96
N SER A 97 11.73 -6.76 -13.79
CA SER A 97 12.40 -6.45 -12.51
C SER A 97 11.38 -5.91 -11.50
N ILE A 98 10.47 -6.78 -11.02
CA ILE A 98 9.49 -6.43 -9.99
C ILE A 98 10.16 -6.55 -8.62
N SER A 99 10.16 -5.46 -7.87
CA SER A 99 10.83 -5.38 -6.57
C SER A 99 9.90 -5.70 -5.40
N PHE A 100 8.58 -5.50 -5.57
CA PHE A 100 7.57 -5.73 -4.53
C PHE A 100 6.31 -6.36 -5.11
N ILE A 101 5.69 -7.23 -4.30
CA ILE A 101 4.26 -7.57 -4.42
C ILE A 101 3.56 -6.99 -3.19
N ASN A 102 2.54 -6.15 -3.43
CA ASN A 102 1.68 -5.58 -2.41
C ASN A 102 0.34 -6.32 -2.43
N ASP A 103 0.10 -7.14 -1.41
CA ASP A 103 -1.10 -7.98 -1.33
C ASP A 103 -1.93 -7.65 -0.09
N VAL A 104 -3.04 -6.94 -0.32
CA VAL A 104 -3.97 -6.55 0.75
C VAL A 104 -4.64 -7.73 1.46
N SER A 105 -4.59 -8.93 0.87
CA SER A 105 -5.10 -10.18 1.45
C SER A 105 -4.03 -10.98 2.21
N SER A 106 -2.76 -10.59 2.13
CA SER A 106 -1.65 -11.33 2.76
C SER A 106 -1.60 -12.82 2.38
N GLY A 107 -1.93 -13.16 1.12
CA GLY A 107 -1.95 -14.53 0.62
C GLY A 107 -3.14 -15.38 1.11
N THR A 108 -4.19 -14.77 1.65
CA THR A 108 -5.39 -15.52 2.06
C THR A 108 -6.41 -15.65 0.93
N HIS A 109 -6.42 -14.71 -0.03
CA HIS A 109 -7.32 -14.76 -1.19
C HIS A 109 -6.89 -15.82 -2.21
N ASP A 110 -5.61 -15.86 -2.55
CA ASP A 110 -5.03 -16.83 -3.48
C ASP A 110 -3.96 -17.68 -2.76
N ARG A 111 -4.22 -18.99 -2.66
CA ARG A 111 -3.34 -19.95 -1.97
C ARG A 111 -1.94 -20.09 -2.58
N ASN A 112 -1.79 -19.76 -3.87
CA ASN A 112 -0.52 -19.86 -4.58
C ASN A 112 0.32 -18.59 -4.42
N MET A 113 -0.21 -17.51 -3.82
CA MET A 113 0.48 -16.22 -3.75
C MET A 113 1.84 -16.34 -3.06
N LEU A 114 1.92 -16.99 -1.91
CA LEU A 114 3.17 -17.11 -1.16
C LEU A 114 4.23 -17.91 -1.92
N GLU A 115 3.82 -18.99 -2.62
CA GLU A 115 4.71 -19.77 -3.49
C GLU A 115 5.29 -18.90 -4.62
N ILE A 116 4.44 -18.09 -5.27
CA ILE A 116 4.89 -17.18 -6.34
C ILE A 116 5.82 -16.10 -5.80
N VAL A 117 5.50 -15.47 -4.67
CA VAL A 117 6.37 -14.46 -4.03
C VAL A 117 7.74 -15.06 -3.68
N SER A 118 7.75 -16.28 -3.11
CA SER A 118 8.99 -17.02 -2.82
C SER A 118 9.84 -17.25 -4.08
N LYS A 119 9.21 -17.68 -5.19
CA LYS A 119 9.89 -17.88 -6.48
C LYS A 119 10.42 -16.59 -7.10
N LEU A 120 9.67 -15.49 -6.98
CA LEU A 120 10.08 -14.17 -7.48
C LEU A 120 11.23 -13.59 -6.64
N GLY A 121 11.34 -13.96 -5.38
CA GLY A 121 12.36 -13.45 -4.46
C GLY A 121 12.27 -11.94 -4.23
N CYS A 122 11.08 -11.33 -4.45
CA CYS A 122 10.81 -9.91 -4.25
C CYS A 122 10.40 -9.61 -2.80
N ASN A 123 10.29 -8.33 -2.45
CA ASN A 123 9.69 -7.92 -1.19
C ASN A 123 8.18 -8.17 -1.21
N TYR A 124 7.62 -8.50 -0.06
CA TYR A 124 6.20 -8.81 0.07
C TYR A 124 5.54 -7.94 1.14
N ILE A 125 4.62 -7.07 0.72
CA ILE A 125 3.83 -6.22 1.61
C ILE A 125 2.54 -6.96 1.92
N MET A 126 2.38 -7.32 3.19
CA MET A 126 1.21 -8.00 3.73
C MET A 126 0.34 -7.01 4.48
N THR A 127 -0.90 -6.83 4.05
CA THR A 127 -1.83 -5.91 4.68
C THR A 127 -2.89 -6.63 5.52
N HIS A 128 -3.15 -6.15 6.72
CA HIS A 128 -4.28 -6.59 7.53
C HIS A 128 -5.58 -5.96 7.00
N MET A 129 -6.30 -6.73 6.18
CA MET A 129 -7.62 -6.38 5.67
C MET A 129 -8.63 -7.47 6.05
N PRO A 130 -9.62 -7.19 6.93
CA PRO A 130 -10.64 -8.16 7.28
C PRO A 130 -11.66 -8.34 6.13
N ASP A 131 -12.29 -9.52 6.05
CA ASP A 131 -13.31 -9.84 5.02
C ASP A 131 -14.51 -8.89 5.05
N GLU A 132 -14.80 -8.32 6.23
CA GLU A 132 -15.85 -7.31 6.42
C GLU A 132 -15.62 -6.07 5.56
N HIS A 133 -14.36 -5.69 5.31
CA HIS A 133 -14.02 -4.54 4.46
C HIS A 133 -14.53 -4.71 3.02
N GLN A 134 -14.35 -5.89 2.43
CA GLN A 134 -14.89 -6.18 1.09
C GLN A 134 -16.43 -6.14 1.06
N LYS A 135 -17.07 -6.46 2.19
CA LYS A 135 -18.54 -6.35 2.35
C LYS A 135 -19.01 -4.91 2.64
N GLY A 136 -18.11 -3.95 2.73
CA GLY A 136 -18.45 -2.56 3.03
C GLY A 136 -18.71 -2.27 4.52
N ILE A 137 -18.24 -3.15 5.42
CA ILE A 137 -18.50 -3.10 6.86
C ILE A 137 -17.20 -2.94 7.63
N ASN A 138 -17.23 -2.21 8.75
CA ASN A 138 -16.14 -2.22 9.73
C ASN A 138 -16.31 -3.43 10.66
N LYS A 139 -15.20 -4.11 10.96
CA LYS A 139 -15.15 -5.14 11.98
C LYS A 139 -15.09 -4.48 13.35
N ASP A 140 -15.74 -5.06 14.34
CA ASP A 140 -15.68 -4.63 15.73
C ASP A 140 -14.50 -5.34 16.43
N TYR A 141 -13.48 -4.59 16.80
CA TYR A 141 -12.29 -5.11 17.47
C TYR A 141 -12.36 -4.82 18.97
N LYS A 142 -12.20 -5.85 19.81
CA LYS A 142 -12.04 -5.66 21.25
C LYS A 142 -10.70 -5.00 21.58
N ASN A 143 -9.65 -5.39 20.87
CA ASN A 143 -8.30 -4.84 20.97
C ASN A 143 -7.62 -5.00 19.60
N ILE A 144 -7.52 -3.90 18.86
CA ILE A 144 -6.93 -3.93 17.50
C ILE A 144 -5.45 -4.32 17.51
N LEU A 145 -4.69 -3.98 18.55
CA LEU A 145 -3.27 -4.31 18.63
C LEU A 145 -3.06 -5.82 18.83
N GLU A 146 -3.85 -6.46 19.67
CA GLU A 146 -3.80 -7.92 19.85
C GLU A 146 -4.23 -8.66 18.58
N GLU A 147 -5.23 -8.15 17.87
CA GLU A 147 -5.63 -8.69 16.56
C GLU A 147 -4.48 -8.63 15.55
N LEU A 148 -3.79 -7.48 15.44
CA LEU A 148 -2.66 -7.30 14.54
C LEU A 148 -1.47 -8.21 14.91
N ASP A 149 -1.19 -8.39 16.20
CA ASP A 149 -0.13 -9.28 16.68
C ASP A 149 -0.40 -10.72 16.29
N THR A 150 -1.61 -11.21 16.59
CA THR A 150 -2.04 -12.57 16.23
C THR A 150 -1.98 -12.77 14.71
N TYR A 151 -2.60 -11.87 13.96
CA TYR A 151 -2.66 -11.96 12.50
C TYR A 151 -1.27 -11.99 11.86
N PHE A 152 -0.41 -11.02 12.18
CA PHE A 152 0.91 -10.96 11.55
C PHE A 152 1.84 -12.07 12.02
N THR A 153 1.73 -12.53 13.26
CA THR A 153 2.50 -13.70 13.73
C THR A 153 2.18 -14.94 12.88
N GLU A 154 0.90 -15.20 12.63
CA GLU A 154 0.47 -16.32 11.76
C GLU A 154 0.88 -16.12 10.31
N ARG A 155 0.72 -14.92 9.75
CA ARG A 155 1.03 -14.64 8.34
C ARG A 155 2.53 -14.67 8.07
N ILE A 156 3.35 -14.12 8.97
CA ILE A 156 4.82 -14.20 8.89
C ILE A 156 5.26 -15.65 8.92
N LYS A 157 4.70 -16.47 9.83
CA LYS A 157 5.00 -17.90 9.87
C LYS A 157 4.68 -18.56 8.54
N SER A 158 3.51 -18.32 7.96
CA SER A 158 3.14 -18.87 6.64
C SER A 158 4.11 -18.47 5.54
N CYS A 159 4.59 -17.22 5.52
CA CYS A 159 5.60 -16.76 4.56
C CYS A 159 6.93 -17.49 4.72
N LEU A 160 7.39 -17.67 5.95
CA LEU A 160 8.63 -18.38 6.25
C LEU A 160 8.53 -19.87 5.88
N ASP A 161 7.39 -20.50 6.14
CA ASP A 161 7.14 -21.92 5.80
C ASP A 161 7.16 -22.14 4.27
N GLU A 162 6.78 -21.11 3.45
CA GLU A 162 6.87 -21.13 1.98
C GLU A 162 8.25 -20.67 1.45
N GLY A 163 9.19 -20.37 2.33
CA GLY A 163 10.58 -20.02 1.95
C GLY A 163 10.78 -18.56 1.57
N ILE A 164 9.86 -17.65 1.95
CA ILE A 164 10.09 -16.21 1.80
C ILE A 164 11.04 -15.75 2.90
N ASP A 165 12.14 -15.09 2.52
CA ASP A 165 13.12 -14.56 3.47
C ASP A 165 12.48 -13.53 4.41
N LYS A 166 12.78 -13.61 5.71
CA LYS A 166 12.26 -12.70 6.72
C LYS A 166 12.48 -11.22 6.35
N ASP A 167 13.65 -10.91 5.78
CA ASP A 167 14.01 -9.55 5.40
C ASP A 167 13.26 -9.03 4.16
N LYS A 168 12.54 -9.89 3.47
CA LYS A 168 11.65 -9.53 2.35
C LYS A 168 10.21 -9.25 2.79
N ILE A 169 9.85 -9.63 4.02
CA ILE A 169 8.51 -9.43 4.56
C ILE A 169 8.36 -7.99 5.06
N ILE A 170 7.23 -7.38 4.73
CA ILE A 170 6.83 -6.03 5.18
C ILE A 170 5.39 -6.13 5.66
N ILE A 171 5.08 -5.63 6.85
CA ILE A 171 3.72 -5.62 7.38
C ILE A 171 3.06 -4.25 7.18
N ASP A 172 1.79 -4.24 6.78
CA ASP A 172 0.94 -3.04 6.73
C ASP A 172 -0.29 -3.26 7.63
N PRO A 173 -0.48 -2.49 8.71
CA PRO A 173 -1.62 -2.65 9.62
C PRO A 173 -2.96 -2.35 8.96
N GLY A 174 -2.98 -1.87 7.72
CA GLY A 174 -4.21 -1.66 6.94
C GLY A 174 -5.06 -0.52 7.46
N ILE A 175 -4.48 0.67 7.64
CA ILE A 175 -5.24 1.88 8.00
C ILE A 175 -6.42 2.06 7.05
N GLY A 176 -7.64 2.22 7.59
CA GLY A 176 -8.86 2.44 6.81
C GLY A 176 -9.49 1.18 6.21
N PHE A 177 -8.90 -0.01 6.40
CA PHE A 177 -9.48 -1.26 5.95
C PHE A 177 -10.31 -1.90 7.06
N GLY A 178 -11.65 -1.75 7.01
CA GLY A 178 -12.59 -2.37 7.92
C GLY A 178 -12.38 -2.05 9.40
N LYS A 179 -11.83 -0.89 9.71
CA LYS A 179 -11.49 -0.42 11.04
C LYS A 179 -12.25 0.87 11.37
N SER A 180 -12.63 1.05 12.62
CA SER A 180 -13.21 2.31 13.10
C SER A 180 -12.19 3.45 13.08
N GLY A 181 -12.63 4.70 13.26
CA GLY A 181 -11.73 5.84 13.42
C GLY A 181 -10.77 5.65 14.59
N ASP A 182 -11.29 5.20 15.74
CA ASP A 182 -10.51 5.00 16.97
C ASP A 182 -9.48 3.87 16.82
N ASP A 183 -9.84 2.76 16.14
CA ASP A 183 -8.87 1.69 15.83
C ASP A 183 -7.70 2.22 14.99
N ASN A 184 -7.98 3.04 13.97
CA ASN A 184 -6.94 3.62 13.13
C ASN A 184 -6.02 4.54 13.91
N ILE A 185 -6.56 5.36 14.81
CA ILE A 185 -5.78 6.23 15.68
C ILE A 185 -4.93 5.40 16.63
N THR A 186 -5.53 4.38 17.28
CA THR A 186 -4.80 3.47 18.17
C THR A 186 -3.60 2.84 17.47
N ILE A 187 -3.73 2.43 16.19
CA ILE A 187 -2.61 1.90 15.41
C ILE A 187 -1.52 2.96 15.21
N LEU A 188 -1.89 4.18 14.79
CA LEU A 188 -0.93 5.26 14.53
C LEU A 188 -0.20 5.71 15.81
N GLU A 189 -0.87 5.69 16.94
CA GLU A 189 -0.26 5.96 18.26
C GLU A 189 0.73 4.87 18.68
N ASN A 190 0.52 3.63 18.24
CA ASN A 190 1.24 2.45 18.69
C ASN A 190 2.11 1.79 17.61
N ILE A 191 2.71 2.55 16.68
CA ILE A 191 3.64 2.02 15.67
C ILE A 191 4.83 1.29 16.34
N ASP A 192 5.27 1.77 17.51
CA ASP A 192 6.33 1.12 18.31
C ASP A 192 5.93 -0.31 18.74
N PHE A 193 4.64 -0.59 18.89
CA PHE A 193 4.14 -1.93 19.13
C PHE A 193 4.31 -2.81 17.88
N LEU A 194 4.01 -2.28 16.68
CA LEU A 194 4.19 -2.99 15.42
C LEU A 194 5.66 -3.36 15.17
N HIS A 195 6.60 -2.52 15.60
CA HIS A 195 8.04 -2.83 15.52
C HIS A 195 8.47 -4.03 16.40
N LYS A 196 7.68 -4.41 17.40
CA LYS A 196 7.92 -5.66 18.15
C LYS A 196 7.50 -6.89 17.35
N ILE A 197 6.53 -6.76 16.44
CA ILE A 197 6.07 -7.84 15.57
C ILE A 197 7.05 -8.01 14.40
N HIS A 198 7.35 -6.91 13.69
CA HIS A 198 8.26 -6.90 12.55
C HIS A 198 9.02 -5.58 12.41
N ASN A 199 10.25 -5.65 11.89
CA ASN A 199 11.11 -4.46 11.76
C ASN A 199 10.76 -3.58 10.55
N LYS A 200 10.16 -4.14 9.49
CA LYS A 200 9.75 -3.40 8.29
C LYS A 200 8.23 -3.20 8.29
N ILE A 201 7.84 -1.93 8.42
CA ILE A 201 6.44 -1.52 8.44
C ILE A 201 6.18 -0.61 7.25
N CYS A 202 5.13 -0.91 6.49
CA CYS A 202 4.53 -0.03 5.50
C CYS A 202 3.23 0.56 6.08
N ILE A 203 2.97 1.84 5.84
CA ILE A 203 1.71 2.46 6.25
C ILE A 203 1.14 3.31 5.11
N GLY A 204 -0.12 3.03 4.75
CA GLY A 204 -0.90 3.80 3.78
C GLY A 204 -1.96 4.66 4.47
N THR A 205 -1.66 5.93 4.77
CA THR A 205 -2.62 6.87 5.38
C THR A 205 -3.38 7.71 4.36
N SER A 206 -2.89 7.75 3.12
CA SER A 206 -3.34 8.72 2.11
C SER A 206 -4.78 8.48 1.65
N ASN A 207 -5.57 9.55 1.65
CA ASN A 207 -6.97 9.58 1.22
C ASN A 207 -7.90 8.62 1.98
N LYS A 208 -7.62 8.38 3.25
CA LYS A 208 -8.40 7.47 4.11
C LYS A 208 -9.39 8.26 4.98
N ARG A 209 -10.61 7.73 5.11
CA ARG A 209 -11.71 8.37 5.86
C ARG A 209 -11.50 8.45 7.38
N TYR A 210 -10.52 7.72 7.96
CA TYR A 210 -10.29 7.78 9.41
C TYR A 210 -10.02 9.20 9.91
N SER A 211 -9.42 10.03 9.06
CA SER A 211 -9.12 11.43 9.40
C SER A 211 -10.38 12.30 9.56
N SER A 212 -11.51 11.92 8.96
CA SER A 212 -12.77 12.63 9.15
C SER A 212 -13.30 12.57 10.59
N THR A 213 -12.97 11.51 11.33
CA THR A 213 -13.34 11.38 12.75
C THR A 213 -12.57 12.35 13.65
N LEU A 214 -11.35 12.75 13.24
CA LEU A 214 -10.49 13.67 13.98
C LEU A 214 -10.91 15.14 13.85
N PHE A 215 -11.52 15.52 12.72
CA PHE A 215 -11.78 16.90 12.37
C PHE A 215 -13.28 17.23 12.31
N ASN A 216 -14.13 16.48 13.02
CA ASN A 216 -15.60 16.65 12.96
C ASN A 216 -16.17 16.65 11.52
N GLY A 217 -15.52 15.91 10.64
CA GLY A 217 -15.80 15.83 9.21
C GLY A 217 -14.76 16.59 8.37
N ILE A 218 -14.11 15.89 7.45
CA ILE A 218 -13.26 16.52 6.44
C ILE A 218 -14.17 16.91 5.28
N GLU A 219 -14.25 18.18 4.99
CA GLU A 219 -15.14 18.73 3.97
C GLU A 219 -14.38 19.13 2.70
N THR A 220 -13.05 19.32 2.78
CA THR A 220 -12.25 19.80 1.65
C THR A 220 -11.09 18.88 1.28
N LYS A 221 -10.62 19.01 0.03
CA LYS A 221 -9.41 18.31 -0.42
C LYS A 221 -8.15 18.79 0.33
N ASP A 222 -8.14 20.02 0.79
CA ASP A 222 -7.00 20.58 1.53
C ASP A 222 -6.92 20.00 2.94
N ASP A 223 -8.06 19.76 3.60
CA ASP A 223 -8.08 19.07 4.91
C ASP A 223 -7.51 17.65 4.80
N LEU A 224 -7.86 16.92 3.74
CA LEU A 224 -7.28 15.60 3.46
C LEU A 224 -5.77 15.66 3.24
N LYS A 225 -5.27 16.65 2.49
CA LYS A 225 -3.82 16.82 2.30
C LYS A 225 -3.10 17.08 3.61
N VAL A 226 -3.64 17.96 4.45
CA VAL A 226 -3.05 18.21 5.78
C VAL A 226 -3.04 16.94 6.61
N ALA A 227 -4.16 16.21 6.68
CA ALA A 227 -4.22 14.94 7.41
C ALA A 227 -3.19 13.91 6.90
N ASN A 228 -3.05 13.79 5.57
CA ASN A 228 -2.08 12.87 4.94
C ASN A 228 -0.64 13.23 5.32
N VAL A 229 -0.27 14.51 5.22
CA VAL A 229 1.09 14.97 5.55
C VAL A 229 1.41 14.78 7.02
N VAL A 230 0.49 15.19 7.91
CA VAL A 230 0.68 15.03 9.36
C VAL A 230 0.82 13.56 9.74
N SER A 231 -0.08 12.70 9.26
CA SER A 231 -0.01 11.26 9.55
C SER A 231 1.25 10.61 9.01
N SER A 232 1.66 10.95 7.77
CA SER A 232 2.92 10.46 7.18
C SER A 232 4.14 10.92 7.98
N THR A 233 4.13 12.17 8.44
CA THR A 233 5.20 12.72 9.29
C THR A 233 5.31 11.97 10.63
N LEU A 234 4.17 11.70 11.29
CA LEU A 234 4.13 10.93 12.53
C LEU A 234 4.66 9.52 12.34
N CYS A 235 4.24 8.84 11.26
CA CYS A 235 4.73 7.51 10.91
C CYS A 235 6.25 7.49 10.69
N ALA A 236 6.78 8.46 9.93
CA ALA A 236 8.22 8.59 9.69
C ALA A 236 9.03 8.88 10.98
N LEU A 237 8.49 9.72 11.86
CA LEU A 237 9.10 9.97 13.18
C LEU A 237 9.21 8.70 14.01
N LYS A 238 8.23 7.82 13.92
CA LYS A 238 8.19 6.51 14.58
C LYS A 238 8.95 5.40 13.85
N GLY A 239 9.67 5.71 12.77
CA GLY A 239 10.59 4.77 12.10
C GLY A 239 9.94 3.82 11.11
N THR A 240 8.74 4.13 10.61
CA THR A 240 8.11 3.38 9.51
C THR A 240 9.06 3.28 8.31
N ALA A 241 9.21 2.08 7.75
CA ALA A 241 10.12 1.82 6.64
C ALA A 241 9.57 2.39 5.32
N PHE A 242 8.28 2.23 5.09
CA PHE A 242 7.61 2.65 3.85
C PHE A 242 6.36 3.46 4.14
N LEU A 243 6.13 4.51 3.35
CA LEU A 243 4.88 5.27 3.31
C LEU A 243 4.25 5.16 1.93
N ARG A 244 3.06 4.58 1.86
CA ARG A 244 2.30 4.41 0.63
C ARG A 244 1.33 5.58 0.44
N VAL A 245 1.58 6.43 -0.57
CA VAL A 245 0.91 7.73 -0.72
C VAL A 245 0.54 8.08 -2.16
N HIS A 246 -0.48 8.94 -2.34
CA HIS A 246 -0.84 9.53 -3.64
C HIS A 246 -0.06 10.83 -3.90
N ASP A 247 0.13 11.67 -2.87
CA ASP A 247 0.80 12.96 -2.98
C ASP A 247 2.29 12.82 -2.61
N VAL A 248 3.10 12.34 -3.58
CA VAL A 248 4.53 12.06 -3.38
C VAL A 248 5.30 13.32 -2.99
N GLY A 249 5.15 14.42 -3.75
CA GLY A 249 5.95 15.63 -3.57
C GLY A 249 5.88 16.21 -2.16
N ILE A 250 4.68 16.50 -1.68
CA ILE A 250 4.48 17.07 -0.35
C ILE A 250 4.90 16.11 0.77
N THR A 251 4.72 14.79 0.56
CA THR A 251 5.20 13.79 1.52
C THR A 251 6.72 13.75 1.57
N LYS A 252 7.40 13.82 0.41
CA LYS A 252 8.87 13.86 0.34
C LYS A 252 9.45 15.06 1.07
N GLU A 253 8.86 16.24 0.87
CA GLU A 253 9.27 17.46 1.60
C GLU A 253 9.13 17.28 3.11
N ALA A 254 8.01 16.73 3.59
CA ALA A 254 7.81 16.44 5.01
C ALA A 254 8.85 15.45 5.57
N ILE A 255 9.16 14.38 4.83
CA ILE A 255 10.16 13.38 5.24
C ILE A 255 11.57 13.97 5.25
N LEU A 256 11.91 14.86 4.34
CA LEU A 256 13.20 15.56 4.36
C LEU A 256 13.37 16.38 5.65
N ILE A 257 12.31 17.06 6.11
CA ILE A 257 12.31 17.78 7.38
C ILE A 257 12.53 16.82 8.57
N VAL A 258 11.79 15.70 8.60
CA VAL A 258 11.96 14.66 9.63
C VAL A 258 13.39 14.13 9.70
N ASN A 259 13.95 13.77 8.54
CA ASN A 259 15.32 13.25 8.46
C ASN A 259 16.35 14.29 8.93
N LYS A 260 16.17 15.55 8.56
CA LYS A 260 17.04 16.64 9.02
C LYS A 260 16.96 16.84 10.54
N ALA A 261 15.74 16.82 11.10
CA ALA A 261 15.54 16.97 12.54
C ALA A 261 16.15 15.81 13.35
N LYS A 262 16.16 14.57 12.82
CA LYS A 262 16.78 13.40 13.46
C LYS A 262 18.30 13.39 13.39
N SER A 263 18.90 14.19 12.51
CA SER A 263 20.36 14.26 12.31
C SER A 263 21.03 15.33 13.20
N VAL A 264 20.27 16.09 13.96
CA VAL A 264 20.72 17.08 14.96
C VAL A 264 20.68 16.46 16.35
#